data_12f70a4ff56b88393a290d7f1df526b8
#
_entry.id   12f70a4ff56b88393a290d7f1df526b8
#
_cell.length_a   1.000
_cell.length_b   1.000
_cell.length_c   1.000
_cell.angle_alpha   90.00
_cell.angle_beta   90.00
_cell.angle_gamma   90.00
#
_symmetry.space_group_name_H-M   'P 1'
#
loop_
_entity.id
_entity.type
_entity.pdbx_description
1 polymer ?
#
loop_
_entity_poly.entity_id
_entity_poly.type
_entity_poly.pdbx_seq_one_letter_code
_entity_poly.pdbx_strand_id
1 'polypeptide(L)'
;MIDKEALEFRLERLVYSQNMLSAWKRSKKEFIDKYIRRIFWSDDSQLDREYEENMSYGRDFHLMCQRILLGIEPIRSKSEFDRDLDRDLDRVRKIYRLYRERYGHDLSFLPEYTIELKDRIQVTYDLLIKIYEGGKLTRLDIWDWKTERKKIEKSNAEMKMQTRLYMYVCKESIGVDLECENIRMYYYQPAIDWQVMVDYTEDKHLSNRNMIYST
;
A
#
# COMPACT_ATOMS: atom_id res chain seq x y z
N MET A 1 -1.09 -34.61 3.40
CA MET A 1 -0.21 -33.98 4.41
C MET A 1 0.98 -33.40 3.68
N ILE A 2 1.38 -32.17 4.00
CA ILE A 2 2.62 -31.61 3.43
C ILE A 2 3.78 -32.29 4.16
N ASP A 3 4.75 -32.80 3.41
CA ASP A 3 5.97 -33.36 3.94
C ASP A 3 6.74 -32.32 4.77
N LYS A 4 7.43 -32.75 5.81
CA LYS A 4 8.16 -31.86 6.72
C LYS A 4 9.26 -31.07 6.00
N GLU A 5 10.00 -31.70 5.11
CA GLU A 5 11.04 -31.05 4.31
C GLU A 5 10.47 -29.99 3.37
N ALA A 6 9.32 -30.28 2.73
CA ALA A 6 8.62 -29.33 1.88
C ALA A 6 8.06 -28.14 2.67
N LEU A 7 7.68 -28.34 3.93
CA LEU A 7 7.25 -27.28 4.84
C LEU A 7 8.42 -26.38 5.24
N GLU A 8 9.52 -26.95 5.67
CA GLU A 8 10.74 -26.22 6.04
C GLU A 8 11.25 -25.37 4.85
N PHE A 9 11.35 -25.97 3.67
CA PHE A 9 11.74 -25.28 2.44
C PHE A 9 10.84 -24.07 2.11
N ARG A 10 9.51 -24.16 2.34
CA ARG A 10 8.58 -23.05 2.14
C ARG A 10 8.77 -21.96 3.17
N LEU A 11 8.95 -22.31 4.44
CA LEU A 11 9.13 -21.35 5.52
C LEU A 11 10.43 -20.55 5.37
N GLU A 12 11.51 -21.19 4.94
CA GLU A 12 12.79 -20.54 4.69
C GLU A 12 12.75 -19.49 3.56
N ARG A 13 11.82 -19.64 2.62
CA ARG A 13 11.67 -18.76 1.45
C ARG A 13 10.44 -17.86 1.50
N LEU A 14 9.72 -17.87 2.61
CA LEU A 14 8.53 -17.08 2.76
C LEU A 14 8.90 -15.60 2.88
N VAL A 15 8.30 -14.77 2.00
CA VAL A 15 8.41 -13.32 2.06
C VAL A 15 7.14 -12.79 2.74
N TYR A 16 7.31 -12.06 3.83
CA TYR A 16 6.21 -11.63 4.69
C TYR A 16 5.59 -10.33 4.16
N SER A 17 4.40 -10.45 3.61
CA SER A 17 3.59 -9.30 3.20
C SER A 17 2.66 -8.81 4.33
N GLN A 18 2.13 -7.60 4.18
CA GLN A 18 1.13 -7.04 5.09
C GLN A 18 -0.08 -7.98 5.30
N ASN A 19 -0.57 -8.60 4.22
CA ASN A 19 -1.71 -9.53 4.29
C ASN A 19 -1.37 -10.78 5.09
N MET A 20 -0.14 -11.27 4.99
CA MET A 20 0.33 -12.43 5.75
C MET A 20 0.44 -12.13 7.23
N LEU A 21 1.02 -10.98 7.60
CA LEU A 21 1.11 -10.55 9.00
C LEU A 21 -0.28 -10.28 9.60
N SER A 22 -1.21 -9.72 8.82
CA SER A 22 -2.60 -9.52 9.24
C SER A 22 -3.32 -10.86 9.47
N ALA A 23 -3.14 -11.83 8.58
CA ALA A 23 -3.72 -13.16 8.71
C ALA A 23 -3.15 -13.90 9.93
N TRP A 24 -1.84 -13.82 10.15
CA TRP A 24 -1.18 -14.42 11.32
C TRP A 24 -1.75 -13.88 12.63
N LYS A 25 -1.91 -12.55 12.74
CA LYS A 25 -2.47 -11.90 13.93
C LYS A 25 -3.93 -12.26 14.16
N ARG A 26 -4.70 -12.40 13.10
CA ARG A 26 -6.12 -12.74 13.17
C ARG A 26 -6.34 -14.21 13.52
N SER A 27 -5.64 -15.12 12.84
CA SER A 27 -5.73 -16.56 13.01
C SER A 27 -4.51 -17.28 12.46
N LYS A 28 -3.73 -17.91 13.34
CA LYS A 28 -2.61 -18.76 12.93
C LYS A 28 -3.03 -19.89 11.99
N LYS A 29 -4.26 -20.44 12.19
CA LYS A 29 -4.82 -21.47 11.32
C LYS A 29 -5.05 -20.93 9.91
N GLU A 30 -5.70 -19.77 9.78
CA GLU A 30 -5.92 -19.11 8.48
C GLU A 30 -4.61 -18.85 7.75
N PHE A 31 -3.61 -18.33 8.45
CA PHE A 31 -2.28 -18.13 7.88
C PHE A 31 -1.68 -19.42 7.34
N ILE A 32 -1.70 -20.50 8.14
CA ILE A 32 -1.15 -21.80 7.75
C ILE A 32 -1.92 -22.36 6.53
N ASP A 33 -3.23 -22.34 6.58
CA ASP A 33 -4.06 -22.88 5.49
C ASP A 33 -3.84 -22.11 4.20
N LYS A 34 -3.88 -20.77 4.25
CA LYS A 34 -3.78 -19.90 3.07
C LYS A 34 -2.36 -19.82 2.49
N TYR A 35 -1.35 -19.58 3.33
CA TYR A 35 0.00 -19.23 2.84
C TYR A 35 0.98 -20.41 2.85
N ILE A 36 0.78 -21.37 3.76
CA ILE A 36 1.66 -22.53 3.86
C ILE A 36 1.09 -23.72 3.08
N ARG A 37 -0.18 -24.06 3.33
CA ARG A 37 -0.86 -25.17 2.68
C ARG A 37 -1.42 -24.83 1.31
N ARG A 38 -1.63 -23.51 1.03
CA ARG A 38 -2.24 -22.98 -0.19
C ARG A 38 -3.65 -23.53 -0.43
N ILE A 39 -4.44 -23.67 0.64
CA ILE A 39 -5.85 -24.03 0.57
C ILE A 39 -6.63 -22.75 0.33
N PHE A 40 -7.25 -22.65 -0.83
CA PHE A 40 -8.14 -21.55 -1.20
C PHE A 40 -9.57 -22.07 -1.20
N TRP A 41 -10.46 -21.40 -0.48
CA TRP A 41 -11.89 -21.66 -0.48
C TRP A 41 -12.52 -20.70 -1.47
N SER A 42 -13.27 -21.22 -2.44
CA SER A 42 -14.15 -20.42 -3.30
C SER A 42 -15.58 -20.71 -2.87
N ASP A 43 -16.30 -19.71 -2.39
CA ASP A 43 -17.74 -19.75 -2.21
C ASP A 43 -18.37 -19.01 -3.40
N ASP A 44 -19.31 -19.67 -4.11
CA ASP A 44 -19.91 -19.16 -5.34
C ASP A 44 -21.26 -18.47 -5.00
N SER A 45 -21.22 -17.47 -4.12
CA SER A 45 -22.37 -16.71 -3.68
C SER A 45 -22.54 -15.38 -4.44
N GLN A 46 -23.76 -14.79 -4.39
CA GLN A 46 -24.04 -13.51 -5.03
C GLN A 46 -23.20 -12.36 -4.38
N LEU A 47 -22.88 -12.48 -3.08
CA LEU A 47 -21.97 -11.58 -2.36
C LEU A 47 -20.55 -11.64 -2.93
N ASP A 48 -20.13 -12.78 -3.47
CA ASP A 48 -18.82 -12.95 -4.06
C ASP A 48 -18.70 -12.21 -5.39
N ARG A 49 -19.77 -12.08 -6.18
CA ARG A 49 -19.75 -11.32 -7.44
C ARG A 49 -19.58 -9.83 -7.20
N GLU A 50 -20.35 -9.22 -6.28
CA GLU A 50 -20.15 -7.81 -5.92
C GLU A 50 -18.75 -7.57 -5.35
N TYR A 51 -18.24 -8.52 -4.57
CA TYR A 51 -16.88 -8.47 -4.05
C TYR A 51 -15.83 -8.57 -5.18
N GLU A 52 -16.01 -9.46 -6.13
CA GLU A 52 -15.13 -9.62 -7.29
C GLU A 52 -15.15 -8.39 -8.21
N GLU A 53 -16.33 -7.79 -8.46
CA GLU A 53 -16.47 -6.55 -9.23
C GLU A 53 -15.73 -5.38 -8.55
N ASN A 54 -15.92 -5.21 -7.24
CA ASN A 54 -15.21 -4.20 -6.46
C ASN A 54 -13.70 -4.43 -6.45
N MET A 55 -13.25 -5.68 -6.37
CA MET A 55 -11.83 -6.06 -6.44
C MET A 55 -11.27 -5.83 -7.83
N SER A 56 -12.06 -6.09 -8.89
CA SER A 56 -11.65 -5.80 -10.27
C SER A 56 -11.49 -4.31 -10.50
N TYR A 57 -12.48 -3.50 -10.08
CA TYR A 57 -12.38 -2.05 -10.15
C TYR A 57 -11.14 -1.52 -9.43
N GLY A 58 -10.88 -2.03 -8.21
CA GLY A 58 -9.69 -1.63 -7.45
C GLY A 58 -8.39 -1.91 -8.21
N ARG A 59 -8.24 -3.10 -8.79
CA ARG A 59 -7.05 -3.46 -9.58
C ARG A 59 -6.87 -2.57 -10.80
N ASP A 60 -7.95 -2.35 -11.55
CA ASP A 60 -7.93 -1.52 -12.76
C ASP A 60 -7.59 -0.06 -12.41
N PHE A 61 -8.16 0.46 -11.33
CA PHE A 61 -7.86 1.79 -10.83
C PHE A 61 -6.36 1.93 -10.47
N HIS A 62 -5.78 1.01 -9.69
CA HIS A 62 -4.36 1.05 -9.34
C HIS A 62 -3.46 0.96 -10.58
N LEU A 63 -3.77 0.06 -11.52
CA LEU A 63 -3.04 -0.05 -12.78
C LEU A 63 -3.08 1.26 -13.59
N MET A 64 -4.24 1.92 -13.66
CA MET A 64 -4.36 3.20 -14.37
C MET A 64 -3.63 4.33 -13.65
N CYS A 65 -3.65 4.37 -12.32
CA CYS A 65 -2.84 5.31 -11.54
C CYS A 65 -1.34 5.13 -11.83
N GLN A 66 -0.85 3.89 -11.84
CA GLN A 66 0.54 3.59 -12.21
C GLN A 66 0.88 4.12 -13.61
N ARG A 67 0.03 3.84 -14.60
CA ARG A 67 0.24 4.32 -15.97
C ARG A 67 0.33 5.84 -16.07
N ILE A 68 -0.59 6.56 -15.43
CA ILE A 68 -0.58 8.03 -15.38
C ILE A 68 0.74 8.56 -14.80
N LEU A 69 1.20 7.98 -13.69
CA LEU A 69 2.42 8.41 -13.00
C LEU A 69 3.69 8.09 -13.81
N LEU A 70 3.63 7.09 -14.69
CA LEU A 70 4.68 6.75 -15.65
C LEU A 70 4.60 7.53 -16.96
N GLY A 71 3.62 8.45 -17.11
CA GLY A 71 3.39 9.21 -18.34
C GLY A 71 2.80 8.39 -19.49
N ILE A 72 2.19 7.23 -19.19
CA ILE A 72 1.53 6.36 -20.16
C ILE A 72 0.04 6.68 -20.17
N GLU A 73 -0.51 7.03 -21.34
CA GLU A 73 -1.95 7.30 -21.46
C GLU A 73 -2.77 6.06 -21.05
N PRO A 74 -3.78 6.23 -20.15
CA PRO A 74 -4.70 5.16 -19.80
C PRO A 74 -5.58 4.79 -21.01
N ILE A 75 -5.91 3.52 -21.12
CA ILE A 75 -6.86 3.05 -22.14
C ILE A 75 -8.24 3.51 -21.70
N ARG A 76 -8.87 4.38 -22.50
CA ARG A 76 -10.24 4.85 -22.24
C ARG A 76 -11.24 3.83 -22.78
N SER A 77 -12.14 3.36 -21.95
CA SER A 77 -13.29 2.56 -22.33
C SER A 77 -14.53 3.49 -22.48
N LYS A 78 -15.62 2.97 -23.06
CA LYS A 78 -16.82 3.75 -23.41
C LYS A 78 -18.03 3.49 -22.52
N SER A 79 -17.88 2.74 -21.41
CA SER A 79 -18.99 2.39 -20.53
C SER A 79 -19.29 3.45 -19.46
N GLU A 80 -20.44 3.36 -18.79
CA GLU A 80 -20.82 4.29 -17.71
C GLU A 80 -19.90 4.12 -16.48
N PHE A 81 -19.43 2.91 -16.25
CA PHE A 81 -18.41 2.54 -15.27
C PHE A 81 -17.10 3.34 -15.45
N ASP A 82 -16.77 3.69 -16.70
CA ASP A 82 -15.56 4.42 -17.05
C ASP A 82 -15.62 5.92 -16.70
N ARG A 83 -16.81 6.51 -16.57
CA ARG A 83 -16.94 7.94 -16.17
C ARG A 83 -16.52 8.14 -14.71
N ASP A 84 -16.89 7.22 -13.83
CA ASP A 84 -16.46 7.25 -12.43
C ASP A 84 -14.96 7.02 -12.33
N LEU A 85 -14.43 6.09 -13.10
CA LEU A 85 -12.99 5.84 -13.20
C LEU A 85 -12.25 7.07 -13.72
N ASP A 86 -12.67 7.68 -14.82
CA ASP A 86 -12.04 8.87 -15.39
C ASP A 86 -12.01 10.04 -14.38
N ARG A 87 -13.13 10.29 -13.70
CA ARG A 87 -13.21 11.33 -12.64
C ARG A 87 -12.21 11.05 -11.51
N ASP A 88 -12.13 9.79 -11.06
CA ASP A 88 -11.27 9.39 -9.95
C ASP A 88 -9.80 9.46 -10.36
N LEU A 89 -9.46 9.12 -11.60
CA LEU A 89 -8.13 9.31 -12.17
C LEU A 89 -7.74 10.77 -12.33
N ASP A 90 -8.68 11.65 -12.69
CA ASP A 90 -8.42 13.10 -12.78
C ASP A 90 -8.07 13.70 -11.41
N ARG A 91 -8.65 13.17 -10.34
CA ARG A 91 -8.30 13.55 -8.96
C ARG A 91 -6.87 13.13 -8.61
N VAL A 92 -6.44 11.94 -9.02
CA VAL A 92 -5.04 11.50 -8.86
C VAL A 92 -4.08 12.36 -9.69
N ARG A 93 -4.45 12.71 -10.94
CA ARG A 93 -3.64 13.63 -11.78
C ARG A 93 -3.49 15.01 -11.12
N LYS A 94 -4.53 15.49 -10.40
CA LYS A 94 -4.45 16.75 -9.66
C LYS A 94 -3.40 16.69 -8.55
N ILE A 95 -3.34 15.58 -7.79
CA ILE A 95 -2.30 15.37 -6.77
C ILE A 95 -0.91 15.43 -7.41
N TYR A 96 -0.70 14.71 -8.51
CA TYR A 96 0.56 14.72 -9.26
C TYR A 96 0.97 16.15 -9.66
N ARG A 97 0.04 16.93 -10.23
CA ARG A 97 0.29 18.33 -10.63
C ARG A 97 0.68 19.20 -9.45
N LEU A 98 -0.04 19.12 -8.33
CA LEU A 98 0.25 19.89 -7.12
C LEU A 98 1.66 19.63 -6.58
N TYR A 99 2.13 18.39 -6.61
CA TYR A 99 3.51 18.09 -6.22
C TYR A 99 4.51 18.69 -7.22
N ARG A 100 4.25 18.58 -8.53
CA ARG A 100 5.12 19.18 -9.56
C ARG A 100 5.17 20.70 -9.49
N GLU A 101 4.05 21.36 -9.25
CA GLU A 101 3.98 22.81 -9.06
C GLU A 101 4.76 23.27 -7.82
N ARG A 102 4.69 22.49 -6.74
CA ARG A 102 5.33 22.85 -5.47
C ARG A 102 6.83 22.59 -5.45
N TYR A 103 7.28 21.48 -6.02
CA TYR A 103 8.66 20.99 -5.87
C TYR A 103 9.43 20.93 -7.20
N GLY A 104 8.79 21.19 -8.32
CA GLY A 104 9.46 21.24 -9.64
C GLY A 104 10.11 19.90 -10.00
N HIS A 105 11.43 19.95 -10.17
CA HIS A 105 12.26 18.78 -10.48
C HIS A 105 12.86 18.10 -9.23
N ASP A 106 12.72 18.71 -8.06
CA ASP A 106 13.28 18.22 -6.80
C ASP A 106 12.39 17.13 -6.17
N LEU A 107 11.86 16.23 -7.01
CA LEU A 107 11.08 15.09 -6.56
C LEU A 107 11.17 13.90 -7.53
N SER A 108 10.92 12.70 -6.99
CA SER A 108 10.75 11.48 -7.77
C SER A 108 9.45 10.79 -7.39
N PHE A 109 8.65 10.42 -8.40
CA PHE A 109 7.49 9.56 -8.22
C PHE A 109 7.86 8.11 -8.49
N LEU A 110 7.55 7.22 -7.58
CA LEU A 110 7.83 5.80 -7.63
C LEU A 110 6.49 5.04 -7.48
N PRO A 111 5.71 4.85 -8.55
CA PRO A 111 4.48 4.08 -8.49
C PRO A 111 4.77 2.59 -8.38
N GLU A 112 3.92 1.86 -7.65
CA GLU A 112 4.00 0.42 -7.40
C GLU A 112 5.42 0.01 -6.93
N TYR A 113 5.98 0.81 -6.03
CA TYR A 113 7.36 0.64 -5.59
C TYR A 113 7.46 -0.41 -4.49
N THR A 114 8.15 -1.50 -4.78
CA THR A 114 8.33 -2.62 -3.85
C THR A 114 9.68 -2.53 -3.14
N ILE A 115 9.65 -2.73 -1.82
CA ILE A 115 10.82 -2.84 -0.94
C ILE A 115 10.74 -4.15 -0.18
N GLU A 116 11.87 -4.83 -0.08
CA GLU A 116 12.06 -5.98 0.79
C GLU A 116 13.20 -5.70 1.77
N LEU A 117 12.94 -5.87 3.06
CA LEU A 117 13.98 -5.80 4.10
C LEU A 117 14.74 -7.14 4.19
N LYS A 118 15.92 -7.12 4.82
CA LYS A 118 16.79 -8.32 4.97
C LYS A 118 16.12 -9.49 5.69
N ASP A 119 15.13 -9.22 6.53
CA ASP A 119 14.32 -10.20 7.25
C ASP A 119 13.09 -10.69 6.45
N ARG A 120 13.09 -10.44 5.14
CA ARG A 120 12.06 -10.88 4.19
C ARG A 120 10.68 -10.22 4.40
N ILE A 121 10.64 -9.07 5.02
CA ILE A 121 9.42 -8.26 5.08
C ILE A 121 9.34 -7.44 3.79
N GLN A 122 8.26 -7.62 3.04
CA GLN A 122 8.03 -6.94 1.77
C GLN A 122 6.79 -6.07 1.82
N VAL A 123 6.91 -4.86 1.27
CA VAL A 123 5.80 -3.93 1.04
C VAL A 123 5.83 -3.41 -0.38
N THR A 124 4.66 -3.12 -0.92
CA THR A 124 4.51 -2.40 -2.21
C THR A 124 3.67 -1.16 -1.94
N TYR A 125 4.23 0.00 -2.24
CA TYR A 125 3.53 1.28 -2.13
C TYR A 125 2.82 1.58 -3.46
N ASP A 126 1.56 1.98 -3.42
CA ASP A 126 0.85 2.42 -4.63
C ASP A 126 1.58 3.61 -5.26
N LEU A 127 2.09 4.52 -4.40
CA LEU A 127 3.00 5.58 -4.81
C LEU A 127 3.91 5.97 -3.64
N LEU A 128 5.21 6.00 -3.87
CA LEU A 128 6.19 6.64 -2.98
C LEU A 128 6.75 7.88 -3.67
N ILE A 129 6.69 9.02 -2.99
CA ILE A 129 7.25 10.29 -3.48
C ILE A 129 8.48 10.63 -2.64
N LYS A 130 9.61 10.77 -3.30
CA LYS A 130 10.85 11.28 -2.71
C LYS A 130 10.94 12.77 -3.00
N ILE A 131 11.16 13.59 -1.98
CA ILE A 131 11.28 15.04 -2.09
C ILE A 131 12.70 15.42 -1.66
N TYR A 132 13.35 16.25 -2.47
CA TYR A 132 14.73 16.65 -2.29
C TYR A 132 14.81 18.16 -2.09
N GLU A 133 15.87 18.60 -1.39
CA GLU A 133 16.26 19.99 -1.29
C GLU A 133 17.78 20.06 -1.45
N GLY A 134 18.25 20.81 -2.44
CA GLY A 134 19.68 20.88 -2.75
C GLY A 134 20.31 19.51 -3.07
N GLY A 135 19.55 18.60 -3.67
CA GLY A 135 20.00 17.24 -4.01
C GLY A 135 19.97 16.25 -2.83
N LYS A 136 19.65 16.69 -1.61
CA LYS A 136 19.52 15.83 -0.45
C LYS A 136 18.05 15.42 -0.26
N LEU A 137 17.81 14.14 0.02
CA LEU A 137 16.48 13.65 0.39
C LEU A 137 16.06 14.29 1.73
N THR A 138 14.93 14.98 1.74
CA THR A 138 14.42 15.68 2.94
C THR A 138 13.08 15.14 3.41
N ARG A 139 12.30 14.46 2.53
CA ARG A 139 10.98 13.96 2.89
C ARG A 139 10.55 12.79 2.02
N LEU A 140 9.75 11.89 2.61
CA LEU A 140 9.09 10.78 1.96
C LEU A 140 7.59 10.85 2.20
N ASP A 141 6.80 10.84 1.12
CA ASP A 141 5.35 10.78 1.16
C ASP A 141 4.88 9.45 0.54
N ILE A 142 4.21 8.63 1.34
CA ILE A 142 3.60 7.36 0.92
C ILE A 142 2.14 7.63 0.62
N TRP A 143 1.68 7.23 -0.55
CA TRP A 143 0.27 7.30 -0.94
C TRP A 143 -0.28 5.90 -1.14
N ASP A 144 -1.49 5.72 -0.66
CA ASP A 144 -2.25 4.48 -0.77
C ASP A 144 -3.67 4.80 -1.22
N TRP A 145 -4.03 4.27 -2.38
CA TRP A 145 -5.32 4.51 -3.01
C TRP A 145 -6.36 3.56 -2.45
N LYS A 146 -7.52 4.10 -2.09
CA LYS A 146 -8.64 3.32 -1.56
C LYS A 146 -9.90 3.59 -2.36
N THR A 147 -10.47 2.55 -2.95
CA THR A 147 -11.66 2.66 -3.81
C THR A 147 -12.97 2.55 -3.04
N GLU A 148 -12.94 2.17 -1.76
CA GLU A 148 -14.11 2.16 -0.90
C GLU A 148 -14.69 3.56 -0.69
N ARG A 149 -16.05 3.66 -0.61
CA ARG A 149 -16.78 4.92 -0.39
C ARG A 149 -16.98 5.27 1.08
N LYS A 150 -16.74 4.32 2.00
CA LYS A 150 -16.82 4.58 3.43
C LYS A 150 -15.57 5.35 3.87
N LYS A 151 -15.77 6.54 4.43
CA LYS A 151 -14.65 7.39 4.89
C LYS A 151 -13.74 6.66 5.87
N ILE A 152 -12.45 6.75 5.60
CA ILE A 152 -11.41 6.28 6.51
C ILE A 152 -11.18 7.37 7.55
N GLU A 153 -11.35 7.01 8.82
CA GLU A 153 -11.04 7.87 9.95
C GLU A 153 -9.54 7.79 10.30
N LYS A 154 -8.94 8.92 10.74
CA LYS A 154 -7.50 9.00 11.05
C LYS A 154 -7.09 7.95 12.10
N SER A 155 -7.84 7.80 13.17
CA SER A 155 -7.56 6.82 14.21
C SER A 155 -7.54 5.38 13.69
N ASN A 156 -8.46 5.04 12.80
CA ASN A 156 -8.50 3.73 12.16
C ASN A 156 -7.33 3.55 11.19
N ALA A 157 -6.98 4.58 10.42
CA ALA A 157 -5.84 4.55 9.52
C ALA A 157 -4.52 4.29 10.26
N GLU A 158 -4.29 4.97 11.37
CA GLU A 158 -3.09 4.82 12.22
C GLU A 158 -2.94 3.40 12.79
N MET A 159 -4.04 2.73 13.10
CA MET A 159 -4.05 1.39 13.69
C MET A 159 -3.93 0.26 12.66
N LYS A 160 -4.11 0.56 11.36
CA LYS A 160 -3.99 -0.48 10.32
C LYS A 160 -2.59 -1.09 10.31
N MET A 161 -2.53 -2.42 10.17
CA MET A 161 -1.28 -3.15 9.97
C MET A 161 -0.50 -2.60 8.77
N GLN A 162 -1.20 -2.23 7.70
CA GLN A 162 -0.63 -1.65 6.49
C GLN A 162 0.12 -0.36 6.80
N THR A 163 -0.49 0.60 7.51
CA THR A 163 0.13 1.86 7.90
C THR A 163 1.41 1.61 8.68
N ARG A 164 1.29 0.79 9.72
CA ARG A 164 2.38 0.53 10.64
C ARG A 164 3.57 -0.13 9.95
N LEU A 165 3.29 -1.11 9.09
CA LEU A 165 4.32 -1.83 8.34
C LEU A 165 4.94 -0.94 7.26
N TYR A 166 4.12 -0.20 6.50
CA TYR A 166 4.59 0.65 5.40
C TYR A 166 5.52 1.76 5.89
N MET A 167 5.13 2.45 6.97
CA MET A 167 5.96 3.52 7.53
C MET A 167 7.23 2.98 8.17
N TYR A 168 7.15 1.81 8.85
CA TYR A 168 8.32 1.14 9.40
C TYR A 168 9.32 0.76 8.31
N VAL A 169 8.89 0.04 7.28
CA VAL A 169 9.75 -0.38 6.17
C VAL A 169 10.34 0.83 5.43
N CYS A 170 9.55 1.89 5.22
CA CYS A 170 10.03 3.13 4.61
C CYS A 170 11.19 3.75 5.39
N LYS A 171 11.07 3.83 6.72
CA LYS A 171 12.12 4.35 7.62
C LYS A 171 13.35 3.47 7.62
N GLU A 172 13.19 2.16 7.75
CA GLU A 172 14.30 1.19 7.83
C GLU A 172 15.02 0.95 6.48
N SER A 173 14.51 1.52 5.38
CA SER A 173 15.10 1.34 4.05
C SER A 173 15.55 2.67 3.45
N ILE A 174 14.65 3.40 2.83
CA ILE A 174 14.94 4.65 2.10
C ILE A 174 15.12 5.84 3.05
N GLY A 175 14.39 5.84 4.15
CA GLY A 175 14.34 6.92 5.13
C GLY A 175 15.32 6.81 6.27
N VAL A 176 16.39 5.98 6.15
CA VAL A 176 17.33 5.72 7.26
C VAL A 176 17.91 7.01 7.84
N ASP A 177 18.28 7.95 6.98
CA ASP A 177 18.87 9.24 7.36
C ASP A 177 17.85 10.36 7.61
N LEU A 178 16.55 10.06 7.52
CA LEU A 178 15.48 11.03 7.78
C LEU A 178 14.99 10.90 9.22
N GLU A 179 14.60 12.03 9.81
CA GLU A 179 13.75 12.01 11.01
C GLU A 179 12.39 11.40 10.68
N CYS A 180 11.78 10.70 11.63
CA CYS A 180 10.49 10.05 11.42
C CYS A 180 9.41 11.04 10.95
N GLU A 181 9.43 12.28 11.44
CA GLU A 181 8.49 13.36 11.11
C GLU A 181 8.52 13.77 9.63
N ASN A 182 9.59 13.42 8.93
CA ASN A 182 9.75 13.62 7.49
C ASN A 182 9.22 12.45 6.65
N ILE A 183 8.59 11.47 7.27
CA ILE A 183 7.89 10.37 6.60
C ILE A 183 6.40 10.52 6.88
N ARG A 184 5.57 10.55 5.83
CA ARG A 184 4.13 10.71 5.94
C ARG A 184 3.42 9.66 5.11
N MET A 185 2.26 9.22 5.57
CA MET A 185 1.41 8.33 4.79
C MET A 185 0.04 8.95 4.56
N TYR A 186 -0.44 8.87 3.33
CA TYR A 186 -1.71 9.39 2.89
C TYR A 186 -2.58 8.25 2.38
N TYR A 187 -3.76 8.11 2.97
CA TYR A 187 -4.86 7.37 2.38
C TYR A 187 -5.70 8.33 1.57
N TYR A 188 -5.93 8.02 0.31
CA TYR A 188 -6.78 8.83 -0.54
C TYR A 188 -7.90 7.99 -1.14
N GLN A 189 -9.14 8.46 -0.98
CA GLN A 189 -10.35 7.85 -1.49
C GLN A 189 -10.91 8.72 -2.62
N PRO A 190 -10.48 8.50 -3.87
CA PRO A 190 -10.85 9.38 -4.99
C PRO A 190 -12.37 9.40 -5.26
N ALA A 191 -13.08 8.29 -5.05
CA ALA A 191 -14.53 8.23 -5.27
C ALA A 191 -15.34 9.28 -4.47
N ILE A 192 -14.83 9.69 -3.31
CA ILE A 192 -15.47 10.68 -2.41
C ILE A 192 -14.60 11.91 -2.15
N ASP A 193 -13.46 12.03 -2.86
CA ASP A 193 -12.47 13.11 -2.69
C ASP A 193 -12.06 13.32 -1.23
N TRP A 194 -11.71 12.22 -0.55
CA TRP A 194 -11.36 12.21 0.86
C TRP A 194 -9.93 11.78 1.08
N GLN A 195 -9.22 12.50 1.94
CA GLN A 195 -7.83 12.23 2.27
C GLN A 195 -7.62 12.17 3.78
N VAL A 196 -6.81 11.22 4.21
CA VAL A 196 -6.33 11.12 5.59
C VAL A 196 -4.82 11.09 5.57
N MET A 197 -4.18 11.98 6.32
CA MET A 197 -2.74 11.97 6.54
C MET A 197 -2.42 11.36 7.91
N VAL A 198 -1.48 10.44 7.91
CA VAL A 198 -0.91 9.82 9.11
C VAL A 198 0.51 10.34 9.29
N ASP A 199 0.75 10.98 10.43
CA ASP A 199 2.05 11.45 10.85
C ASP A 199 2.87 10.31 11.45
N TYR A 200 4.20 10.38 11.32
CA TYR A 200 5.12 9.43 11.89
C TYR A 200 6.03 10.10 12.92
N THR A 201 6.30 9.41 14.01
CA THR A 201 7.18 9.87 15.09
C THR A 201 8.08 8.72 15.52
N GLU A 202 9.14 9.01 16.25
CA GLU A 202 10.05 7.99 16.80
C GLU A 202 9.31 7.01 17.70
N ASP A 203 8.39 7.47 18.56
CA ASP A 203 7.56 6.59 19.40
C ASP A 203 6.72 5.61 18.59
N LYS A 204 6.11 6.11 17.48
CA LYS A 204 5.36 5.26 16.55
C LYS A 204 6.28 4.25 15.85
N HIS A 205 7.49 4.67 15.50
CA HIS A 205 8.49 3.81 14.87
C HIS A 205 8.87 2.65 15.79
N LEU A 206 9.23 2.93 17.04
CA LEU A 206 9.55 1.92 18.05
C LEU A 206 8.36 0.99 18.34
N SER A 207 7.15 1.56 18.47
CA SER A 207 5.92 0.78 18.64
C SER A 207 5.65 -0.15 17.47
N ASN A 208 5.87 0.31 16.23
CA ASN A 208 5.68 -0.49 15.03
C ASN A 208 6.71 -1.62 14.95
N ARG A 209 7.98 -1.34 15.25
CA ARG A 209 9.03 -2.34 15.33
C ARG A 209 8.65 -3.45 16.30
N ASN A 210 8.30 -3.08 17.53
CA ASN A 210 7.89 -4.04 18.56
C ASN A 210 6.71 -4.89 18.10
N MET A 211 5.69 -4.26 17.48
CA MET A 211 4.52 -4.96 16.98
C MET A 211 4.86 -5.96 15.85
N ILE A 212 5.78 -5.62 14.97
CA ILE A 212 6.18 -6.46 13.83
C ILE A 212 6.97 -7.67 14.31
N TYR A 213 7.91 -7.49 15.23
CA TYR A 213 8.82 -8.55 15.67
C TYR A 213 8.36 -9.33 16.91
N SER A 214 7.32 -8.90 17.61
CA SER A 214 6.67 -9.67 18.69
C SER A 214 5.57 -10.61 18.19
N THR A 215 5.43 -10.72 16.88
CA THR A 215 4.44 -11.59 16.20
C THR A 215 5.09 -12.90 15.76
#